data_d3a4c9f3cbeacd889e7d45d7e5321091
#
_entry.id   d3a4c9f3cbeacd889e7d45d7e5321091
#
_cell.length_a   1.000
_cell.length_b   1.000
_cell.length_c   1.000
_cell.angle_alpha   90.00
_cell.angle_beta   90.00
_cell.angle_gamma   90.00
#
_symmetry.space_group_name_H-M   'P 1'
#
loop_
_entity.id
_entity.type
_entity.pdbx_description
1 polymer ?
#
loop_
_entity_poly.entity_id
_entity_poly.type
_entity_poly.pdbx_seq_one_letter_code
_entity_poly.pdbx_strand_id
1 'polypeptide(L)'
;MPSAPTDAPVWLDDDQQRSWSSVAALLMTLPATLDAQLRADSGLNLFEYHVLVALGEAPGRTLGMSDLAALSRGSLSRLSHAVGRLERSGLVERSACSDGRRRMEARLTDVGWDKLVAAAPGHVREVRRLVVDALDDDQLAALGVAADVVVRTIDPALACGERARGTGCGPLPAESAEQGR
;
A
#
# COMPACT_ATOMS: atom_id res chain seq x y z
N MET A 1 35.22 6.23 -40.48
CA MET A 1 34.49 5.14 -39.79
C MET A 1 34.02 5.67 -38.46
N PRO A 2 32.71 5.81 -38.20
CA PRO A 2 32.25 6.23 -36.89
C PRO A 2 32.38 5.06 -35.92
N SER A 3 33.12 5.28 -34.81
CA SER A 3 33.20 4.36 -33.67
C SER A 3 31.80 4.17 -33.11
N ALA A 4 31.32 2.93 -33.03
CA ALA A 4 30.11 2.57 -32.34
C ALA A 4 30.25 2.96 -30.84
N PRO A 5 29.24 3.51 -30.18
CA PRO A 5 29.28 3.77 -28.77
C PRO A 5 29.37 2.41 -28.05
N THR A 6 30.45 2.21 -27.31
CA THR A 6 30.67 1.07 -26.44
C THR A 6 29.81 1.27 -25.18
N ASP A 7 28.51 1.08 -25.33
CA ASP A 7 27.57 1.10 -24.21
C ASP A 7 27.43 -0.34 -23.67
N ALA A 8 28.55 -0.91 -23.25
CA ALA A 8 28.53 -2.19 -22.55
C ALA A 8 27.87 -1.96 -21.16
N PRO A 9 26.92 -2.80 -20.78
CA PRO A 9 26.25 -2.64 -19.49
C PRO A 9 27.27 -2.77 -18.35
N VAL A 10 27.23 -1.84 -17.41
CA VAL A 10 28.00 -1.94 -16.18
C VAL A 10 27.32 -3.00 -15.32
N TRP A 11 27.96 -4.17 -15.19
CA TRP A 11 27.46 -5.28 -14.37
C TRP A 11 27.64 -4.97 -12.89
N LEU A 12 26.80 -5.60 -12.04
CA LEU A 12 26.97 -5.57 -10.60
C LEU A 12 28.24 -6.31 -10.19
N ASP A 13 28.99 -5.75 -9.25
CA ASP A 13 30.06 -6.47 -8.57
C ASP A 13 29.49 -7.53 -7.61
N ASP A 14 30.36 -8.35 -7.00
CA ASP A 14 29.95 -9.47 -6.14
C ASP A 14 29.18 -9.00 -4.89
N ASP A 15 29.53 -7.85 -4.30
CA ASP A 15 28.85 -7.30 -3.12
C ASP A 15 27.48 -6.75 -3.49
N GLN A 16 27.39 -6.02 -4.59
CA GLN A 16 26.14 -5.52 -5.15
C GLN A 16 25.21 -6.68 -5.54
N GLN A 17 25.75 -7.74 -6.16
CA GLN A 17 24.98 -8.93 -6.55
C GLN A 17 24.40 -9.65 -5.32
N ARG A 18 25.19 -9.82 -4.25
CA ARG A 18 24.70 -10.43 -3.00
C ARG A 18 23.58 -9.59 -2.37
N SER A 19 23.80 -8.29 -2.26
CA SER A 19 22.82 -7.33 -1.71
C SER A 19 21.52 -7.33 -2.52
N TRP A 20 21.64 -7.26 -3.84
CA TRP A 20 20.50 -7.32 -4.75
C TRP A 20 19.71 -8.63 -4.62
N SER A 21 20.41 -9.76 -4.53
CA SER A 21 19.75 -11.06 -4.37
C SER A 21 18.92 -11.16 -3.09
N SER A 22 19.41 -10.57 -1.99
CA SER A 22 18.67 -10.49 -0.72
C SER A 22 17.44 -9.59 -0.84
N VAL A 23 17.58 -8.42 -1.46
CA VAL A 23 16.48 -7.50 -1.72
C VAL A 23 15.43 -8.15 -2.63
N ALA A 24 15.86 -8.82 -3.70
CA ALA A 24 14.95 -9.50 -4.62
C ALA A 24 14.16 -10.62 -3.91
N ALA A 25 14.82 -11.41 -3.06
CA ALA A 25 14.16 -12.43 -2.26
C ALA A 25 13.12 -11.81 -1.31
N LEU A 26 13.44 -10.69 -0.63
CA LEU A 26 12.51 -9.98 0.23
C LEU A 26 11.27 -9.49 -0.55
N LEU A 27 11.49 -8.85 -1.71
CA LEU A 27 10.42 -8.31 -2.56
C LEU A 27 9.48 -9.40 -3.10
N MET A 28 9.97 -10.62 -3.28
CA MET A 28 9.17 -11.76 -3.76
C MET A 28 8.43 -12.46 -2.62
N THR A 29 9.05 -12.60 -1.44
CA THR A 29 8.51 -13.44 -0.36
C THR A 29 7.59 -12.68 0.59
N LEU A 30 7.97 -11.47 1.02
CA LEU A 30 7.22 -10.72 2.03
C LEU A 30 5.79 -10.39 1.58
N PRO A 31 5.55 -9.81 0.38
CA PRO A 31 4.20 -9.52 -0.07
C PRO A 31 3.33 -10.77 -0.20
N ALA A 32 3.91 -11.89 -0.68
CA ALA A 32 3.18 -13.14 -0.84
C ALA A 32 2.77 -13.74 0.52
N THR A 33 3.62 -13.64 1.53
CA THR A 33 3.35 -14.13 2.88
C THR A 33 2.24 -13.30 3.56
N LEU A 34 2.33 -11.96 3.47
CA LEU A 34 1.30 -11.05 4.00
C LEU A 34 -0.04 -11.22 3.28
N ASP A 35 -0.02 -11.44 1.95
CA ASP A 35 -1.23 -11.72 1.17
C ASP A 35 -1.89 -13.04 1.59
N ALA A 36 -1.11 -14.08 1.82
CA ALA A 36 -1.60 -15.38 2.29
C ALA A 36 -2.23 -15.28 3.68
N GLN A 37 -1.60 -14.56 4.61
CA GLN A 37 -2.15 -14.31 5.95
C GLN A 37 -3.48 -13.57 5.87
N LEU A 38 -3.55 -12.45 5.14
CA LEU A 38 -4.79 -11.67 5.03
C LEU A 38 -5.94 -12.47 4.39
N ARG A 39 -5.63 -13.28 3.37
CA ARG A 39 -6.64 -14.17 2.76
C ARG A 39 -7.16 -15.21 3.75
N ALA A 40 -6.27 -15.82 4.54
CA ALA A 40 -6.65 -16.83 5.50
C ALA A 40 -7.51 -16.25 6.64
N ASP A 41 -7.12 -15.10 7.18
CA ASP A 41 -7.74 -14.53 8.37
C ASP A 41 -8.98 -13.68 8.06
N SER A 42 -9.00 -13.01 6.90
CA SER A 42 -10.04 -12.03 6.59
C SER A 42 -10.69 -12.19 5.21
N GLY A 43 -10.18 -13.05 4.35
CA GLY A 43 -10.63 -13.18 2.96
C GLY A 43 -10.23 -12.01 2.05
N LEU A 44 -9.46 -11.04 2.55
CA LEU A 44 -8.92 -9.93 1.77
C LEU A 44 -7.55 -10.30 1.19
N ASN A 45 -7.24 -9.85 -0.01
CA ASN A 45 -5.85 -9.85 -0.46
C ASN A 45 -5.12 -8.59 0.03
N LEU A 46 -3.78 -8.61 0.00
CA LEU A 46 -2.94 -7.51 0.48
C LEU A 46 -3.28 -6.17 -0.18
N PHE A 47 -3.56 -6.17 -1.49
CA PHE A 47 -3.89 -4.94 -2.21
C PHE A 47 -5.27 -4.40 -1.81
N GLU A 48 -6.27 -5.27 -1.62
CA GLU A 48 -7.60 -4.90 -1.12
C GLU A 48 -7.51 -4.32 0.29
N TYR A 49 -6.70 -4.93 1.17
CA TYR A 49 -6.45 -4.39 2.51
C TYR A 49 -5.87 -2.97 2.44
N HIS A 50 -4.85 -2.72 1.60
CA HIS A 50 -4.29 -1.38 1.42
C HIS A 50 -5.29 -0.37 0.86
N VAL A 51 -6.20 -0.79 -0.03
CA VAL A 51 -7.29 0.05 -0.53
C VAL A 51 -8.24 0.45 0.61
N LEU A 52 -8.62 -0.50 1.48
CA LEU A 52 -9.47 -0.19 2.64
C LEU A 52 -8.76 0.72 3.65
N VAL A 53 -7.44 0.53 3.90
CA VAL A 53 -6.64 1.42 4.76
C VAL A 53 -6.63 2.84 4.21
N ALA A 54 -6.32 3.02 2.92
CA ALA A 54 -6.27 4.33 2.28
C ALA A 54 -7.63 5.07 2.36
N LEU A 55 -8.73 4.34 2.18
CA LEU A 55 -10.07 4.90 2.35
C LEU A 55 -10.37 5.21 3.83
N GLY A 56 -9.98 4.33 4.75
CA GLY A 56 -10.21 4.50 6.19
C GLY A 56 -9.52 5.73 6.77
N GLU A 57 -8.34 6.08 6.26
CA GLU A 57 -7.56 7.25 6.67
C GLU A 57 -8.01 8.56 5.98
N ALA A 58 -8.81 8.46 4.92
CA ALA A 58 -9.26 9.62 4.16
C ALA A 58 -10.38 10.39 4.87
N PRO A 59 -10.47 11.72 4.69
CA PRO A 59 -11.59 12.51 5.17
C PRO A 59 -12.93 11.98 4.64
N GLY A 60 -13.88 11.73 5.53
CA GLY A 60 -15.18 11.13 5.17
C GLY A 60 -15.07 9.74 4.55
N ARG A 61 -13.92 9.06 4.74
CA ARG A 61 -13.63 7.72 4.19
C ARG A 61 -13.82 7.64 2.67
N THR A 62 -13.55 8.73 1.95
CA THR A 62 -13.83 8.88 0.53
C THR A 62 -12.62 9.41 -0.22
N LEU A 63 -12.30 8.82 -1.37
CA LEU A 63 -11.21 9.24 -2.26
C LEU A 63 -11.63 9.13 -3.73
N GLY A 64 -11.16 10.05 -4.55
CA GLY A 64 -11.20 9.91 -6.00
C GLY A 64 -10.39 8.70 -6.46
N MET A 65 -10.85 7.99 -7.50
CA MET A 65 -10.20 6.76 -7.98
C MET A 65 -8.73 6.96 -8.35
N SER A 66 -8.35 8.12 -8.87
CA SER A 66 -6.94 8.42 -9.22
C SER A 66 -6.06 8.57 -7.97
N ASP A 67 -6.56 9.26 -6.94
CA ASP A 67 -5.84 9.47 -5.69
C ASP A 67 -5.72 8.14 -4.92
N LEU A 68 -6.80 7.35 -4.91
CA LEU A 68 -6.81 6.03 -4.31
C LEU A 68 -5.81 5.08 -4.99
N ALA A 69 -5.67 5.14 -6.33
CA ALA A 69 -4.67 4.35 -7.06
C ALA A 69 -3.24 4.72 -6.65
N ALA A 70 -2.97 6.03 -6.53
CA ALA A 70 -1.67 6.52 -6.11
C ALA A 70 -1.34 6.10 -4.66
N LEU A 71 -2.29 6.25 -3.73
CA LEU A 71 -2.11 5.88 -2.33
C LEU A 71 -1.94 4.37 -2.11
N SER A 72 -2.72 3.54 -2.83
CA SER A 72 -2.61 2.08 -2.76
C SER A 72 -1.47 1.51 -3.62
N ARG A 73 -0.65 2.37 -4.26
CA ARG A 73 0.50 1.99 -5.09
C ARG A 73 0.14 0.98 -6.18
N GLY A 74 -1.02 1.18 -6.82
CA GLY A 74 -1.53 0.32 -7.88
C GLY A 74 -1.86 1.08 -9.15
N SER A 75 -1.86 0.37 -10.29
CA SER A 75 -2.41 0.94 -11.52
C SER A 75 -3.91 1.17 -11.38
N LEU A 76 -4.44 2.15 -12.11
CA LEU A 76 -5.88 2.46 -12.13
C LEU A 76 -6.72 1.23 -12.53
N SER A 77 -6.22 0.40 -13.45
CA SER A 77 -6.86 -0.86 -13.86
C SER A 77 -6.93 -1.86 -12.70
N ARG A 78 -5.79 -2.09 -12.01
CA ARG A 78 -5.74 -2.99 -10.84
C ARG A 78 -6.67 -2.50 -9.74
N LEU A 79 -6.68 -1.19 -9.47
CA LEU A 79 -7.58 -0.58 -8.50
C LEU A 79 -9.05 -0.80 -8.88
N SER A 80 -9.42 -0.52 -10.13
CA SER A 80 -10.81 -0.69 -10.61
C SER A 80 -11.31 -2.12 -10.39
N HIS A 81 -10.47 -3.13 -10.65
CA HIS A 81 -10.81 -4.52 -10.38
C HIS A 81 -10.95 -4.82 -8.87
N ALA A 82 -10.05 -4.29 -8.04
CA ALA A 82 -10.12 -4.48 -6.59
C ALA A 82 -11.37 -3.82 -6.00
N VAL A 83 -11.61 -2.54 -6.33
CA VAL A 83 -12.79 -1.80 -5.88
C VAL A 83 -14.08 -2.49 -6.36
N GLY A 84 -14.12 -3.01 -7.58
CA GLY A 84 -15.28 -3.79 -8.07
C GLY A 84 -15.53 -5.08 -7.30
N ARG A 85 -14.51 -5.73 -6.71
CA ARG A 85 -14.70 -6.88 -5.81
C ARG A 85 -15.19 -6.43 -4.44
N LEU A 86 -14.57 -5.39 -3.86
CA LEU A 86 -14.96 -4.81 -2.58
C LEU A 86 -16.40 -4.28 -2.60
N GLU A 87 -16.82 -3.66 -3.70
CA GLU A 87 -18.19 -3.19 -3.91
C GLU A 87 -19.20 -4.34 -3.94
N ARG A 88 -18.90 -5.43 -4.65
CA ARG A 88 -19.76 -6.63 -4.64
C ARG A 88 -19.88 -7.28 -3.27
N SER A 89 -18.90 -7.08 -2.40
CA SER A 89 -18.92 -7.54 -1.00
C SER A 89 -19.52 -6.51 -0.04
N GLY A 90 -20.00 -5.36 -0.54
CA GLY A 90 -20.60 -4.30 0.27
C GLY A 90 -19.61 -3.51 1.13
N LEU A 91 -18.30 -3.68 0.92
CA LEU A 91 -17.26 -3.03 1.73
C LEU A 91 -16.93 -1.60 1.25
N VAL A 92 -17.18 -1.32 -0.02
CA VAL A 92 -16.93 -0.04 -0.68
C VAL A 92 -18.11 0.30 -1.57
N GLU A 93 -18.42 1.58 -1.71
CA GLU A 93 -19.39 2.12 -2.67
C GLU A 93 -18.68 3.03 -3.66
N ARG A 94 -19.12 3.01 -4.93
CA ARG A 94 -18.67 3.95 -5.95
C ARG A 94 -19.78 4.93 -6.29
N SER A 95 -19.41 6.21 -6.39
CA SER A 95 -20.31 7.27 -6.81
C SER A 95 -19.63 8.21 -7.80
N ALA A 96 -20.43 8.97 -8.54
CA ALA A 96 -19.91 10.09 -9.31
C ALA A 96 -19.60 11.24 -8.35
N CYS A 97 -18.44 11.92 -8.54
CA CYS A 97 -18.10 13.09 -7.73
C CYS A 97 -19.21 14.16 -7.84
N SER A 98 -19.51 14.77 -6.71
CA SER A 98 -20.53 15.83 -6.61
C SER A 98 -20.12 17.16 -7.27
N ASP A 99 -18.85 17.31 -7.71
CA ASP A 99 -18.29 18.54 -8.30
C ASP A 99 -18.62 18.75 -9.79
N GLY A 100 -19.53 17.96 -10.36
CA GLY A 100 -19.96 18.05 -11.77
C GLY A 100 -18.91 17.57 -12.79
N ARG A 101 -17.75 17.10 -12.34
CA ARG A 101 -16.74 16.48 -13.21
C ARG A 101 -17.05 14.99 -13.33
N ARG A 102 -16.81 14.42 -14.52
CA ARG A 102 -16.95 12.96 -14.76
C ARG A 102 -15.85 12.17 -14.05
N ARG A 103 -15.75 12.33 -12.73
CA ARG A 103 -14.82 11.57 -11.88
C ARG A 103 -15.61 10.61 -11.01
N MET A 104 -15.05 9.43 -10.82
CA MET A 104 -15.58 8.45 -9.89
C MET A 104 -14.79 8.53 -8.59
N GLU A 105 -15.48 8.40 -7.49
CA GLU A 105 -14.92 8.25 -6.14
C GLU A 105 -15.34 6.91 -5.54
N ALA A 106 -14.56 6.46 -4.57
CA ALA A 106 -14.85 5.29 -3.76
C ALA A 106 -14.98 5.71 -2.31
N ARG A 107 -15.97 5.20 -1.61
CA ARG A 107 -16.22 5.42 -0.19
C ARG A 107 -16.23 4.08 0.55
N LEU A 108 -15.53 4.02 1.68
CA LEU A 108 -15.59 2.90 2.59
C LEU A 108 -16.92 2.90 3.33
N THR A 109 -17.64 1.78 3.30
CA THR A 109 -18.89 1.60 4.06
C THR A 109 -18.59 1.30 5.53
N ASP A 110 -19.60 1.36 6.40
CA ASP A 110 -19.42 0.96 7.81
C ASP A 110 -19.08 -0.53 7.91
N VAL A 111 -19.67 -1.39 7.07
CA VAL A 111 -19.30 -2.81 6.96
C VAL A 111 -17.84 -2.97 6.51
N GLY A 112 -17.38 -2.12 5.58
CA GLY A 112 -15.98 -2.08 5.16
C GLY A 112 -15.04 -1.62 6.26
N TRP A 113 -15.44 -0.64 7.06
CA TRP A 113 -14.71 -0.18 8.23
C TRP A 113 -14.56 -1.28 9.28
N ASP A 114 -15.67 -1.94 9.65
CA ASP A 114 -15.66 -3.05 10.62
C ASP A 114 -14.76 -4.19 10.14
N LYS A 115 -14.79 -4.48 8.82
CA LYS A 115 -13.92 -5.48 8.20
C LYS A 115 -12.45 -5.11 8.31
N LEU A 116 -12.10 -3.84 8.07
CA LEU A 116 -10.74 -3.32 8.20
C LEU A 116 -10.25 -3.41 9.65
N VAL A 117 -11.07 -2.93 10.61
CA VAL A 117 -10.77 -2.97 12.05
C VAL A 117 -10.52 -4.41 12.52
N ALA A 118 -11.35 -5.36 12.07
CA ALA A 118 -11.21 -6.77 12.42
C ALA A 118 -9.95 -7.41 11.81
N ALA A 119 -9.53 -7.01 10.60
CA ALA A 119 -8.36 -7.55 9.91
C ALA A 119 -7.02 -7.00 10.45
N ALA A 120 -7.00 -5.73 10.88
CA ALA A 120 -5.78 -5.01 11.24
C ALA A 120 -4.93 -5.70 12.33
N PRO A 121 -5.47 -6.21 13.45
CA PRO A 121 -4.64 -6.84 14.49
C PRO A 121 -3.89 -8.09 14.00
N GLY A 122 -4.49 -8.89 13.12
CA GLY A 122 -3.84 -10.06 12.52
C GLY A 122 -2.69 -9.64 11.62
N HIS A 123 -2.94 -8.66 10.77
CA HIS A 123 -1.93 -8.13 9.86
C HIS A 123 -0.75 -7.49 10.60
N VAL A 124 -1.02 -6.66 11.62
CA VAL A 124 0.03 -6.03 12.44
C VAL A 124 0.90 -7.08 13.14
N ARG A 125 0.30 -8.14 13.72
CA ARG A 125 1.08 -9.22 14.32
C ARG A 125 2.02 -9.88 13.32
N GLU A 126 1.54 -10.13 12.10
CA GLU A 126 2.35 -10.75 11.07
C GLU A 126 3.48 -9.84 10.57
N VAL A 127 3.20 -8.54 10.36
CA VAL A 127 4.23 -7.54 10.05
C VAL A 127 5.28 -7.46 11.17
N ARG A 128 4.87 -7.44 12.43
CA ARG A 128 5.80 -7.47 13.56
C ARG A 128 6.67 -8.71 13.51
N ARG A 129 6.08 -9.89 13.42
CA ARG A 129 6.78 -11.18 13.41
C ARG A 129 7.81 -11.28 12.29
N LEU A 130 7.46 -10.80 11.09
CA LEU A 130 8.29 -10.95 9.89
C LEU A 130 9.35 -9.87 9.73
N VAL A 131 9.10 -8.67 10.23
CA VAL A 131 9.94 -7.48 9.96
C VAL A 131 10.34 -6.79 11.26
N VAL A 132 9.37 -6.28 12.04
CA VAL A 132 9.66 -5.37 13.16
C VAL A 132 10.41 -6.09 14.28
N ASP A 133 9.97 -7.27 14.67
CA ASP A 133 10.56 -8.05 15.76
C ASP A 133 11.73 -8.96 15.29
N ALA A 134 11.93 -9.07 13.97
CA ALA A 134 13.03 -9.84 13.37
C ALA A 134 14.31 -9.01 13.19
N LEU A 135 14.22 -7.69 13.28
CA LEU A 135 15.32 -6.74 13.12
C LEU A 135 15.55 -6.00 14.44
N ASP A 136 16.78 -5.57 14.68
CA ASP A 136 17.04 -4.57 15.72
C ASP A 136 16.64 -3.16 15.24
N ASP A 137 16.64 -2.18 16.15
CA ASP A 137 16.17 -0.83 15.88
C ASP A 137 16.98 -0.13 14.77
N ASP A 138 18.30 -0.36 14.73
CA ASP A 138 19.19 0.23 13.73
C ASP A 138 18.95 -0.40 12.34
N GLN A 139 18.78 -1.72 12.28
CA GLN A 139 18.46 -2.44 11.05
C GLN A 139 17.10 -2.03 10.50
N LEU A 140 16.09 -1.91 11.36
CA LEU A 140 14.75 -1.48 10.94
C LEU A 140 14.77 -0.05 10.42
N ALA A 141 15.47 0.86 11.09
CA ALA A 141 15.63 2.24 10.65
C ALA A 141 16.38 2.32 9.31
N ALA A 142 17.48 1.57 9.16
CA ALA A 142 18.25 1.53 7.92
C ALA A 142 17.44 0.97 6.74
N LEU A 143 16.64 -0.09 6.97
CA LEU A 143 15.73 -0.65 5.97
C LEU A 143 14.70 0.38 5.53
N GLY A 144 14.10 1.12 6.46
CA GLY A 144 13.14 2.18 6.17
C GLY A 144 13.74 3.29 5.30
N VAL A 145 14.92 3.79 5.68
CA VAL A 145 15.64 4.83 4.92
C VAL A 145 15.99 4.33 3.51
N ALA A 146 16.54 3.11 3.38
CA ALA A 146 16.90 2.55 2.10
C ALA A 146 15.67 2.35 1.19
N ALA A 147 14.57 1.84 1.75
CA ALA A 147 13.31 1.67 1.03
C ALA A 147 12.77 3.00 0.51
N ASP A 148 12.81 4.06 1.34
CA ASP A 148 12.39 5.41 0.95
C ASP A 148 13.21 5.96 -0.23
N VAL A 149 14.53 5.78 -0.23
CA VAL A 149 15.39 6.21 -1.33
C VAL A 149 15.00 5.50 -2.63
N VAL A 150 14.81 4.18 -2.59
CA VAL A 150 14.43 3.39 -3.78
C VAL A 150 13.04 3.80 -4.28
N VAL A 151 12.06 3.95 -3.39
CA VAL A 151 10.69 4.34 -3.76
C VAL A 151 10.68 5.73 -4.41
N ARG A 152 11.42 6.70 -3.89
CA ARG A 152 11.54 8.05 -4.50
C ARG A 152 12.23 8.04 -5.86
N THR A 153 13.16 7.11 -6.06
CA THR A 153 13.81 6.94 -7.37
C THR A 153 12.85 6.38 -8.42
N ILE A 154 11.95 5.47 -8.00
CA ILE A 154 10.93 4.88 -8.87
C ILE A 154 9.82 5.89 -9.19
N ASP A 155 9.37 6.63 -8.19
CA ASP A 155 8.30 7.62 -8.32
C ASP A 155 8.64 8.91 -7.55
N PRO A 156 9.25 9.89 -8.22
CA PRO A 156 9.60 11.18 -7.61
C PRO A 156 8.41 11.97 -7.04
N ALA A 157 7.18 11.70 -7.50
CA ALA A 157 5.98 12.35 -6.98
C ALA A 157 5.64 11.90 -5.56
N LEU A 158 6.14 10.74 -5.13
CA LEU A 158 6.04 10.26 -3.75
C LEU A 158 7.02 10.96 -2.79
N ALA A 159 7.96 11.75 -3.31
CA ALA A 159 8.94 12.49 -2.51
C ALA A 159 8.34 13.68 -1.74
N CYS A 160 7.15 14.16 -2.10
CA CYS A 160 6.43 15.17 -1.34
C CYS A 160 5.66 14.51 -0.19
N GLY A 161 6.25 14.55 1.00
CA GLY A 161 5.91 13.86 2.27
C GLY A 161 4.46 13.87 2.80
N GLU A 162 3.48 14.27 2.02
CA GLU A 162 2.06 14.27 2.42
C GLU A 162 1.27 13.04 1.95
N ARG A 163 1.79 12.25 1.00
CA ARG A 163 1.08 11.08 0.45
C ARG A 163 1.53 9.72 1.02
N ALA A 164 2.53 9.72 1.90
CA ALA A 164 3.10 8.47 2.42
C ALA A 164 2.33 7.84 3.60
N ARG A 165 1.24 8.44 4.07
CA ARG A 165 0.53 8.00 5.28
C ARG A 165 -0.51 6.90 5.05
N GLY A 166 -0.79 6.51 3.83
CA GLY A 166 -1.89 5.59 3.49
C GLY A 166 -1.55 4.10 3.47
N THR A 167 -0.40 3.66 3.97
CA THR A 167 -0.03 2.23 4.01
C THR A 167 0.44 1.76 5.39
N GLY A 168 0.26 2.60 6.42
CA GLY A 168 0.76 2.33 7.76
C GLY A 168 -0.06 1.27 8.48
N CYS A 169 0.65 0.33 9.14
CA CYS A 169 0.11 -0.53 10.19
C CYS A 169 -0.06 0.25 11.51
N GLY A 170 -0.33 1.57 11.45
CA GLY A 170 -0.62 2.38 12.63
C GLY A 170 -2.03 2.14 13.16
N PRO A 171 -2.34 2.61 14.39
CA PRO A 171 -3.70 2.55 14.91
C PRO A 171 -4.62 3.31 13.96
N LEU A 172 -5.72 2.65 13.57
CA LEU A 172 -6.78 3.29 12.78
C LEU A 172 -7.33 4.48 13.56
N PRO A 173 -7.69 5.61 12.91
CA PRO A 173 -8.28 6.74 13.60
C PRO A 173 -9.51 6.28 14.39
N ALA A 174 -9.54 6.63 15.68
CA ALA A 174 -10.72 6.40 16.51
C ALA A 174 -11.91 7.11 15.84
N GLU A 175 -13.06 6.44 15.78
CA GLU A 175 -14.29 7.09 15.34
C GLU A 175 -14.50 8.35 16.16
N SER A 176 -14.62 9.50 15.47
CA SER A 176 -15.10 10.73 16.09
C SER A 176 -16.57 10.51 16.44
N ALA A 177 -16.82 9.88 17.58
CA ALA A 177 -18.13 9.84 18.20
C ALA A 177 -18.42 11.23 18.72
N GLU A 178 -18.84 12.15 17.85
CA GLU A 178 -19.58 13.37 18.24
C GLU A 178 -19.95 14.17 17.00
N GLN A 179 -21.15 13.90 16.51
CA GLN A 179 -22.01 14.96 15.96
C GLN A 179 -23.46 14.46 15.94
N GLY A 180 -24.07 14.53 17.10
CA GLY A 180 -25.49 14.29 17.30
C GLY A 180 -25.97 14.96 18.56
N ARG A 181 -26.10 16.31 18.52
CA ARG A 181 -27.04 17.06 19.34
C ARG A 181 -27.60 18.26 18.56
#